data_7a0fd92d1f5397f6f36579780678171e
#
_entry.id   7a0fd92d1f5397f6f36579780678171e
#
_cell.length_a   1.000
_cell.length_b   1.000
_cell.length_c   1.000
_cell.angle_alpha   90.00
_cell.angle_beta   90.00
_cell.angle_gamma   90.00
#
_symmetry.space_group_name_H-M   'P 1'
#
loop_
_entity.id
_entity.type
_entity.pdbx_description
1 polymer ?
#
loop_
_entity_poly.entity_id
_entity_poly.type
_entity_poly.pdbx_seq_one_letter_code
_entity_poly.pdbx_strand_id
1 'polypeptide(L)'
;MGRAFEFRKARKFKRWGNMARVFTKLGKEITICAKQGGPEPENNPRLRVLMQTAKKENMPKENVERAIKRAVSKDFTDYKEMNYEGYGPFGIAIFVETATDNTTRTVANVRSYFNKCGGSLGTSGSLEFLFQHKCVFHIAKKEGISLDDLELELIDYGVDEVEEDEDEIVIYGEFAQNSSIQKYLEENGYEITSSEFVRIPNDLKEVTPEQRETIEKLIEKLEEDEDVQNVFHNMKEDGIDDDE
;
A
#
# COMPACT_ATOMS: atom_id res chain seq x y z
N MET A 1 13.05 5.90 -15.87
CA MET A 1 12.45 5.55 -14.56
C MET A 1 11.01 5.19 -14.80
N GLY A 2 10.54 4.07 -14.28
CA GLY A 2 9.20 3.58 -14.54
C GLY A 2 8.11 4.40 -13.86
N ARG A 3 6.88 4.32 -14.40
CA ARG A 3 5.69 5.01 -13.89
C ARG A 3 5.39 4.67 -12.42
N ALA A 4 5.67 3.43 -12.02
CA ALA A 4 5.51 2.93 -10.66
C ALA A 4 6.47 3.63 -9.67
N PHE A 5 7.71 3.87 -10.07
CA PHE A 5 8.72 4.55 -9.26
C PHE A 5 8.32 5.98 -8.91
N GLU A 6 7.91 6.78 -9.90
CA GLU A 6 7.52 8.18 -9.70
C GLU A 6 6.31 8.29 -8.74
N PHE A 7 5.31 7.44 -8.95
CA PHE A 7 4.14 7.36 -8.07
C PHE A 7 4.52 7.04 -6.62
N ARG A 8 5.48 6.13 -6.41
CA ARG A 8 5.94 5.76 -5.07
C ARG A 8 6.78 6.85 -4.41
N LYS A 9 7.65 7.52 -5.16
CA LYS A 9 8.51 8.60 -4.65
C LYS A 9 7.67 9.72 -4.03
N ALA A 10 6.60 10.15 -4.69
CA ALA A 10 5.68 11.15 -4.17
C ALA A 10 5.00 10.70 -2.85
N ARG A 11 4.60 9.41 -2.76
CA ARG A 11 4.02 8.85 -1.52
C ARG A 11 5.02 8.74 -0.37
N LYS A 12 6.28 8.40 -0.65
CA LYS A 12 7.35 8.28 0.37
C LYS A 12 7.51 9.59 1.16
N PHE A 13 7.51 10.75 0.49
CA PHE A 13 7.64 12.05 1.15
C PHE A 13 6.45 12.43 2.04
N LYS A 14 5.22 12.06 1.66
CA LYS A 14 4.01 12.31 2.49
C LYS A 14 3.94 11.40 3.73
N ARG A 15 4.54 10.21 3.68
CA ARG A 15 4.47 9.20 4.74
C ARG A 15 5.25 9.57 6.02
N TRP A 16 6.29 10.37 5.92
CA TRP A 16 7.16 10.70 7.06
C TRP A 16 6.54 11.62 8.11
N GLY A 17 5.40 12.24 7.84
CA GLY A 17 4.76 13.20 8.75
C GLY A 17 4.04 12.62 9.96
N ASN A 18 3.78 11.28 10.02
CA ASN A 18 2.94 10.74 11.11
C ASN A 18 3.19 9.27 11.46
N MET A 19 4.30 9.00 12.16
CA MET A 19 4.69 7.65 12.61
C MET A 19 3.60 6.93 13.40
N ALA A 20 2.79 7.64 14.20
CA ALA A 20 1.71 7.02 14.97
C ALA A 20 0.63 6.42 14.07
N ARG A 21 0.29 7.07 12.96
CA ARG A 21 -0.65 6.53 11.96
C ARG A 21 -0.08 5.31 11.25
N VAL A 22 1.19 5.36 10.86
CA VAL A 22 1.88 4.22 10.23
C VAL A 22 1.83 2.99 11.15
N PHE A 23 2.12 3.17 12.44
CA PHE A 23 2.08 2.06 13.39
C PHE A 23 0.67 1.51 13.61
N THR A 24 -0.36 2.37 13.62
CA THR A 24 -1.75 1.94 13.74
C THR A 24 -2.17 1.09 12.53
N LYS A 25 -1.88 1.57 11.32
CA LYS A 25 -2.21 0.88 10.06
C LYS A 25 -1.47 -0.46 9.96
N LEU A 26 -0.16 -0.46 10.17
CA LEU A 26 0.66 -1.66 10.13
C LEU A 26 0.26 -2.66 11.23
N GLY A 27 -0.11 -2.18 12.41
CA GLY A 27 -0.63 -3.01 13.48
C GLY A 27 -1.94 -3.72 13.13
N LYS A 28 -2.85 -3.06 12.41
CA LYS A 28 -4.07 -3.68 11.88
C LYS A 28 -3.74 -4.75 10.84
N GLU A 29 -2.85 -4.45 9.90
CA GLU A 29 -2.42 -5.38 8.85
C GLU A 29 -1.76 -6.64 9.45
N ILE A 30 -0.88 -6.48 10.44
CA ILE A 30 -0.28 -7.60 11.18
C ILE A 30 -1.36 -8.43 11.89
N THR A 31 -2.34 -7.78 12.52
CA THR A 31 -3.44 -8.49 13.20
C THR A 31 -4.27 -9.31 12.21
N ILE A 32 -4.66 -8.74 11.08
CA ILE A 32 -5.40 -9.43 10.01
C ILE A 32 -4.60 -10.62 9.48
N CYS A 33 -3.34 -10.39 9.14
CA CYS A 33 -2.45 -11.41 8.61
C CYS A 33 -2.24 -12.57 9.59
N ALA A 34 -2.00 -12.29 10.87
CA ALA A 34 -1.85 -13.30 11.91
C ALA A 34 -3.16 -14.07 12.17
N LYS A 35 -4.32 -13.42 12.00
CA LYS A 35 -5.63 -14.09 12.11
C LYS A 35 -5.88 -15.08 10.96
N GLN A 36 -5.50 -14.70 9.74
CA GLN A 36 -5.74 -15.48 8.53
C GLN A 36 -4.75 -16.64 8.38
N GLY A 37 -3.46 -16.39 8.59
CA GLY A 37 -2.36 -17.33 8.32
C GLY A 37 -1.71 -17.94 9.57
N GLY A 38 -2.18 -17.57 10.76
CA GLY A 38 -1.58 -18.02 12.03
C GLY A 38 -0.57 -17.02 12.61
N PRO A 39 -0.37 -17.07 13.94
CA PRO A 39 0.49 -16.10 14.65
C PRO A 39 2.00 -16.43 14.57
N GLU A 40 2.36 -17.58 14.05
CA GLU A 40 3.76 -18.04 14.00
C GLU A 40 4.41 -17.61 12.68
N PRO A 41 5.43 -16.73 12.72
CA PRO A 41 6.08 -16.23 11.49
C PRO A 41 6.71 -17.33 10.63
N GLU A 42 7.16 -18.42 11.25
CA GLU A 42 7.75 -19.57 10.55
C GLU A 42 6.76 -20.23 9.57
N ASN A 43 5.47 -20.19 9.91
CA ASN A 43 4.38 -20.79 9.15
C ASN A 43 3.56 -19.75 8.35
N ASN A 44 3.86 -18.48 8.51
CA ASN A 44 3.12 -17.37 7.87
C ASN A 44 4.10 -16.45 7.10
N PRO A 45 4.37 -16.75 5.82
CA PRO A 45 5.31 -15.96 5.01
C PRO A 45 4.96 -14.47 4.96
N ARG A 46 3.68 -14.13 4.80
CA ARG A 46 3.22 -12.73 4.79
C ARG A 46 3.51 -12.03 6.13
N LEU A 47 3.30 -12.71 7.25
CA LEU A 47 3.60 -12.16 8.57
C LEU A 47 5.10 -11.87 8.74
N ARG A 48 5.97 -12.75 8.21
CA ARG A 48 7.44 -12.50 8.23
C ARG A 48 7.79 -11.18 7.55
N VAL A 49 7.25 -10.96 6.36
CA VAL A 49 7.52 -9.72 5.60
C VAL A 49 6.93 -8.50 6.29
N LEU A 50 5.72 -8.58 6.85
CA LEU A 50 5.15 -7.50 7.64
C LEU A 50 5.97 -7.14 8.88
N MET A 51 6.60 -8.13 9.51
CA MET A 51 7.52 -7.89 10.64
C MET A 51 8.81 -7.20 10.17
N GLN A 52 9.32 -7.51 8.98
CA GLN A 52 10.45 -6.78 8.39
C GLN A 52 10.06 -5.35 8.05
N THR A 53 8.89 -5.15 7.44
CA THR A 53 8.33 -3.82 7.18
C THR A 53 8.21 -3.02 8.49
N ALA A 54 7.70 -3.63 9.56
CA ALA A 54 7.60 -3.00 10.87
C ALA A 54 8.96 -2.58 11.44
N LYS A 55 9.98 -3.41 11.27
CA LYS A 55 11.36 -3.10 11.66
C LYS A 55 11.92 -1.94 10.84
N LYS A 56 11.71 -1.91 9.53
CA LYS A 56 12.13 -0.83 8.63
C LYS A 56 11.47 0.50 9.00
N GLU A 57 10.18 0.48 9.39
CA GLU A 57 9.44 1.65 9.85
C GLU A 57 9.75 2.04 11.30
N ASN A 58 10.69 1.37 11.97
CA ASN A 58 11.05 1.58 13.38
C ASN A 58 9.88 1.36 14.35
N MET A 59 8.93 0.48 14.03
CA MET A 59 7.85 0.11 14.93
C MET A 59 8.40 -0.68 16.12
N PRO A 60 8.08 -0.28 17.38
CA PRO A 60 8.53 -1.02 18.54
C PRO A 60 8.07 -2.48 18.52
N LYS A 61 8.97 -3.40 18.86
CA LYS A 61 8.71 -4.85 18.90
C LYS A 61 7.47 -5.20 19.72
N GLU A 62 7.26 -4.52 20.85
CA GLU A 62 6.08 -4.68 21.69
C GLU A 62 4.76 -4.39 20.97
N ASN A 63 4.75 -3.46 20.02
CA ASN A 63 3.56 -3.15 19.23
C ASN A 63 3.25 -4.28 18.23
N VAL A 64 4.29 -4.85 17.62
CA VAL A 64 4.17 -6.04 16.74
C VAL A 64 3.61 -7.22 17.52
N GLU A 65 4.22 -7.56 18.67
CA GLU A 65 3.78 -8.65 19.54
C GLU A 65 2.33 -8.45 20.03
N ARG A 66 1.97 -7.21 20.37
CA ARG A 66 0.60 -6.87 20.76
C ARG A 66 -0.40 -7.08 19.63
N ALA A 67 -0.04 -6.72 18.39
CA ALA A 67 -0.88 -6.92 17.21
C ALA A 67 -1.10 -8.41 16.94
N ILE A 68 -0.04 -9.23 16.99
CA ILE A 68 -0.13 -10.70 16.84
C ILE A 68 -0.98 -11.32 17.97
N LYS A 69 -0.75 -10.92 19.21
CA LYS A 69 -1.52 -11.42 20.37
C LYS A 69 -3.00 -11.06 20.26
N ARG A 70 -3.33 -9.88 19.73
CA ARG A 70 -4.70 -9.46 19.48
C ARG A 70 -5.41 -10.38 18.50
N ALA A 71 -4.72 -10.86 17.46
CA ALA A 71 -5.29 -11.78 16.46
C ALA A 71 -5.81 -13.09 17.05
N VAL A 72 -5.20 -13.59 18.12
CA VAL A 72 -5.58 -14.86 18.79
C VAL A 72 -6.50 -14.66 19.99
N SER A 73 -6.83 -13.42 20.35
CA SER A 73 -7.72 -13.10 21.47
C SER A 73 -9.16 -13.43 21.13
N LYS A 74 -9.87 -14.09 22.06
CA LYS A 74 -11.29 -14.46 21.90
C LYS A 74 -12.24 -13.26 21.98
N ASP A 75 -11.82 -12.19 22.65
CA ASP A 75 -12.65 -11.00 22.90
C ASP A 75 -12.45 -9.92 21.84
N PHE A 76 -11.66 -10.19 20.80
CA PHE A 76 -11.36 -9.21 19.76
C PHE A 76 -12.33 -9.32 18.59
N THR A 77 -12.96 -8.19 18.24
CA THR A 77 -13.79 -8.09 17.03
C THR A 77 -12.89 -8.05 15.80
N ASP A 78 -13.10 -8.97 14.88
CA ASP A 78 -12.29 -9.09 13.68
C ASP A 78 -12.41 -7.84 12.81
N TYR A 79 -11.27 -7.39 12.26
CA TYR A 79 -11.26 -6.38 11.23
C TYR A 79 -11.82 -6.96 9.93
N LYS A 80 -12.64 -6.15 9.25
CA LYS A 80 -13.12 -6.39 7.89
C LYS A 80 -12.41 -5.46 6.94
N GLU A 81 -11.82 -6.03 5.92
CA GLU A 81 -11.23 -5.27 4.82
C GLU A 81 -12.34 -4.89 3.85
N MET A 82 -12.43 -3.60 3.55
CA MET A 82 -13.44 -3.03 2.66
C MET A 82 -12.80 -1.97 1.77
N ASN A 83 -13.18 -1.99 0.49
CA ASN A 83 -12.74 -1.00 -0.48
C ASN A 83 -13.88 -0.03 -0.80
N TYR A 84 -13.54 1.25 -0.87
CA TYR A 84 -14.44 2.31 -1.28
C TYR A 84 -13.85 3.04 -2.48
N GLU A 85 -14.70 3.36 -3.42
CA GLU A 85 -14.33 3.97 -4.68
C GLU A 85 -15.20 5.19 -4.95
N GLY A 86 -14.62 6.26 -5.44
CA GLY A 86 -15.36 7.48 -5.71
C GLY A 86 -14.57 8.49 -6.50
N TYR A 87 -15.27 9.50 -6.96
CA TYR A 87 -14.65 10.66 -7.60
C TYR A 87 -14.55 11.82 -6.62
N GLY A 88 -13.34 12.28 -6.41
CA GLY A 88 -13.05 13.52 -5.71
C GLY A 88 -13.42 14.74 -6.55
N PRO A 89 -13.15 15.96 -6.03
CA PRO A 89 -13.31 17.18 -6.79
C PRO A 89 -12.58 17.10 -8.14
N PHE A 90 -13.13 17.78 -9.14
CA PHE A 90 -12.57 17.84 -10.51
C PHE A 90 -12.45 16.49 -11.21
N GLY A 91 -13.16 15.46 -10.72
CA GLY A 91 -13.21 14.15 -11.33
C GLY A 91 -11.92 13.31 -11.16
N ILE A 92 -11.19 13.52 -10.08
CA ILE A 92 -10.08 12.66 -9.70
C ILE A 92 -10.64 11.34 -9.17
N ALA A 93 -10.21 10.23 -9.77
CA ALA A 93 -10.54 8.89 -9.29
C ALA A 93 -9.78 8.63 -7.99
N ILE A 94 -10.51 8.18 -6.95
CA ILE A 94 -9.94 7.89 -5.63
C ILE A 94 -10.38 6.48 -5.22
N PHE A 95 -9.42 5.66 -4.83
CA PHE A 95 -9.60 4.31 -4.31
C PHE A 95 -9.13 4.27 -2.85
N VAL A 96 -9.99 3.82 -1.94
CA VAL A 96 -9.75 3.84 -0.49
C VAL A 96 -9.82 2.42 0.04
N GLU A 97 -8.72 1.91 0.57
CA GLU A 97 -8.66 0.62 1.26
C GLU A 97 -8.82 0.83 2.76
N THR A 98 -9.67 0.05 3.38
CA THR A 98 -9.98 0.18 4.82
C THR A 98 -9.89 -1.16 5.54
N ALA A 99 -9.57 -1.10 6.83
CA ALA A 99 -9.65 -2.22 7.76
C ALA A 99 -10.40 -1.76 9.01
N THR A 100 -11.60 -2.27 9.24
CA THR A 100 -12.51 -1.75 10.26
C THR A 100 -13.21 -2.86 11.03
N ASP A 101 -13.50 -2.59 12.30
CA ASP A 101 -14.39 -3.38 13.16
C ASP A 101 -15.86 -2.94 13.03
N ASN A 102 -16.13 -1.81 12.33
CA ASN A 102 -17.47 -1.25 12.17
C ASN A 102 -17.68 -0.65 10.77
N THR A 103 -18.13 -1.47 9.84
CA THR A 103 -18.36 -1.08 8.44
C THR A 103 -19.37 0.05 8.25
N THR A 104 -20.39 0.13 9.15
CA THR A 104 -21.41 1.20 9.10
C THR A 104 -20.81 2.57 9.45
N ARG A 105 -19.96 2.62 10.47
CA ARG A 105 -19.20 3.84 10.82
C ARG A 105 -18.30 4.25 9.64
N THR A 106 -17.52 3.32 9.13
CA THR A 106 -16.51 3.61 8.09
C THR A 106 -17.16 4.14 6.81
N VAL A 107 -18.22 3.49 6.30
CA VAL A 107 -18.87 3.98 5.07
C VAL A 107 -19.50 5.36 5.27
N ALA A 108 -20.04 5.65 6.46
CA ALA A 108 -20.61 6.96 6.77
C ALA A 108 -19.53 8.05 6.80
N ASN A 109 -18.38 7.75 7.41
CA ASN A 109 -17.23 8.66 7.48
C ASN A 109 -16.69 8.95 6.07
N VAL A 110 -16.34 7.90 5.31
CA VAL A 110 -15.79 8.03 3.95
C VAL A 110 -16.73 8.84 3.07
N ARG A 111 -18.04 8.51 3.07
CA ARG A 111 -19.04 9.28 2.31
C ARG A 111 -19.08 10.75 2.73
N SER A 112 -19.00 11.02 4.03
CA SER A 112 -18.99 12.39 4.56
C SER A 112 -17.78 13.18 4.07
N TYR A 113 -16.58 12.56 4.02
CA TYR A 113 -15.36 13.21 3.54
C TYR A 113 -15.47 13.59 2.06
N PHE A 114 -15.90 12.63 1.21
CA PHE A 114 -16.14 12.90 -0.21
C PHE A 114 -17.13 14.08 -0.39
N ASN A 115 -18.31 14.02 0.25
CA ASN A 115 -19.34 15.02 0.11
C ASN A 115 -18.88 16.43 0.57
N LYS A 116 -18.15 16.50 1.70
CA LYS A 116 -17.65 17.79 2.24
C LYS A 116 -16.62 18.45 1.35
N CYS A 117 -15.91 17.67 0.54
CA CYS A 117 -14.88 18.18 -0.36
C CYS A 117 -15.36 18.29 -1.83
N GLY A 118 -16.66 18.16 -2.08
CA GLY A 118 -17.22 18.30 -3.43
C GLY A 118 -17.03 17.08 -4.34
N GLY A 119 -16.76 15.92 -3.74
CA GLY A 119 -16.70 14.63 -4.43
C GLY A 119 -17.96 13.79 -4.17
N SER A 120 -17.94 12.56 -4.65
CA SER A 120 -19.01 11.58 -4.44
C SER A 120 -18.46 10.16 -4.33
N LEU A 121 -18.99 9.42 -3.37
CA LEU A 121 -18.69 8.00 -3.25
C LEU A 121 -19.50 7.22 -4.30
N GLY A 122 -18.81 6.38 -5.07
CA GLY A 122 -19.39 5.51 -6.09
C GLY A 122 -19.82 4.14 -5.54
N THR A 123 -20.13 3.24 -6.44
CA THR A 123 -20.38 1.82 -6.14
C THR A 123 -19.08 1.04 -6.15
N SER A 124 -19.01 -0.02 -5.36
CA SER A 124 -17.85 -0.92 -5.34
C SER A 124 -17.61 -1.53 -6.72
N GLY A 125 -16.35 -1.59 -7.15
CA GLY A 125 -15.92 -2.08 -8.47
C GLY A 125 -16.06 -1.07 -9.61
N SER A 126 -16.51 0.15 -9.34
CA SER A 126 -16.73 1.16 -10.39
C SER A 126 -15.45 1.79 -10.93
N LEU A 127 -14.38 1.80 -10.16
CA LEU A 127 -13.10 2.41 -10.52
C LEU A 127 -11.93 1.42 -10.50
N GLU A 128 -12.15 0.17 -10.16
CA GLU A 128 -11.10 -0.84 -10.03
C GLU A 128 -10.29 -0.97 -11.32
N PHE A 129 -10.95 -0.87 -12.47
CA PHE A 129 -10.31 -0.95 -13.79
C PHE A 129 -9.37 0.23 -14.12
N LEU A 130 -9.46 1.33 -13.37
CA LEU A 130 -8.57 2.48 -13.54
C LEU A 130 -7.20 2.29 -12.85
N PHE A 131 -7.06 1.25 -12.05
CA PHE A 131 -5.86 0.99 -11.26
C PHE A 131 -5.36 -0.43 -11.48
N GLN A 132 -4.04 -0.57 -11.60
CA GLN A 132 -3.36 -1.86 -11.56
C GLN A 132 -3.07 -2.20 -10.10
N HIS A 133 -3.50 -3.36 -9.63
CA HIS A 133 -3.19 -3.84 -8.29
C HIS A 133 -1.88 -4.61 -8.33
N LYS A 134 -0.85 -4.08 -7.67
CA LYS A 134 0.51 -4.62 -7.67
C LYS A 134 1.00 -4.95 -6.26
N CYS A 135 1.88 -5.92 -6.16
CA CYS A 135 2.73 -6.10 -4.99
C CYS A 135 4.10 -5.48 -5.25
N VAL A 136 4.66 -4.87 -4.22
CA VAL A 136 5.99 -4.26 -4.27
C VAL A 136 6.84 -4.90 -3.20
N PHE A 137 8.02 -5.39 -3.58
CA PHE A 137 9.03 -5.89 -2.67
C PHE A 137 10.25 -4.98 -2.69
N HIS A 138 10.79 -4.72 -1.52
CA HIS A 138 12.08 -4.08 -1.34
C HIS A 138 13.06 -5.13 -0.86
N ILE A 139 14.17 -5.26 -1.54
CA ILE A 139 15.26 -6.15 -1.14
C ILE A 139 16.54 -5.34 -0.94
N ALA A 140 17.36 -5.78 0.00
CA ALA A 140 18.67 -5.18 0.21
C ALA A 140 19.54 -5.38 -1.02
N LYS A 141 20.29 -4.34 -1.42
CA LYS A 141 21.31 -4.46 -2.46
C LYS A 141 22.37 -5.47 -2.04
N LYS A 142 22.80 -6.30 -2.99
CA LYS A 142 23.88 -7.25 -2.83
C LYS A 142 24.85 -7.06 -3.99
N GLU A 143 26.16 -7.04 -3.71
CA GLU A 143 27.18 -6.93 -4.75
C GLU A 143 27.03 -8.03 -5.80
N GLY A 144 27.10 -7.64 -7.06
CA GLY A 144 27.03 -8.57 -8.19
C GLY A 144 25.62 -8.92 -8.68
N ILE A 145 24.57 -8.31 -8.15
CA ILE A 145 23.21 -8.45 -8.73
C ILE A 145 23.15 -7.57 -9.99
N SER A 146 22.84 -8.20 -11.12
CA SER A 146 22.42 -7.52 -12.34
C SER A 146 20.91 -7.33 -12.30
N LEU A 147 20.42 -6.10 -12.46
CA LEU A 147 18.97 -5.82 -12.46
C LEU A 147 18.30 -6.52 -13.64
N ASP A 148 18.93 -6.47 -14.82
CA ASP A 148 18.40 -7.10 -16.03
C ASP A 148 18.27 -8.62 -15.88
N ASP A 149 19.26 -9.27 -15.26
CA ASP A 149 19.22 -10.71 -15.01
C ASP A 149 18.12 -11.07 -13.98
N LEU A 150 18.01 -10.25 -12.90
CA LEU A 150 16.98 -10.44 -11.89
C LEU A 150 15.58 -10.25 -12.46
N GLU A 151 15.38 -9.25 -13.32
CA GLU A 151 14.10 -9.02 -14.00
C GLU A 151 13.75 -10.20 -14.91
N LEU A 152 14.71 -10.70 -15.72
CA LEU A 152 14.51 -11.86 -16.56
C LEU A 152 14.17 -13.13 -15.77
N GLU A 153 14.80 -13.36 -14.64
CA GLU A 153 14.50 -14.50 -13.77
C GLU A 153 13.10 -14.41 -13.14
N LEU A 154 12.64 -13.19 -12.84
CA LEU A 154 11.37 -12.94 -12.15
C LEU A 154 10.16 -12.77 -13.09
N ILE A 155 10.39 -12.63 -14.40
CA ILE A 155 9.30 -12.41 -15.38
C ILE A 155 8.29 -13.57 -15.37
N ASP A 156 8.75 -14.81 -15.22
CA ASP A 156 7.92 -16.00 -15.14
C ASP A 156 7.09 -16.06 -13.83
N TYR A 157 7.45 -15.26 -12.84
CA TYR A 157 6.74 -15.10 -11.58
C TYR A 157 5.77 -13.91 -11.58
N GLY A 158 5.61 -13.23 -12.73
CA GLY A 158 4.71 -12.11 -12.88
C GLY A 158 5.26 -10.78 -12.32
N VAL A 159 6.56 -10.62 -12.36
CA VAL A 159 7.23 -9.33 -12.13
C VAL A 159 7.22 -8.53 -13.43
N ASP A 160 6.87 -7.25 -13.32
CA ASP A 160 6.79 -6.33 -14.46
C ASP A 160 8.00 -5.40 -14.55
N GLU A 161 8.58 -5.05 -13.40
CA GLU A 161 9.61 -4.02 -13.34
C GLU A 161 10.52 -4.26 -12.13
N VAL A 162 11.82 -4.06 -12.33
CA VAL A 162 12.84 -4.09 -11.28
C VAL A 162 13.65 -2.80 -11.35
N GLU A 163 13.71 -2.06 -10.26
CA GLU A 163 14.37 -0.76 -10.21
C GLU A 163 15.35 -0.68 -9.05
N GLU A 164 16.34 0.19 -9.20
CA GLU A 164 17.30 0.53 -8.14
C GLU A 164 16.86 1.82 -7.44
N ASP A 165 16.72 1.80 -6.12
CA ASP A 165 16.39 2.97 -5.31
C ASP A 165 17.39 3.09 -4.15
N GLU A 166 18.28 4.09 -4.21
CA GLU A 166 19.30 4.36 -3.18
C GLU A 166 20.05 3.07 -2.74
N ASP A 167 19.69 2.51 -1.60
CA ASP A 167 20.32 1.32 -1.00
C ASP A 167 19.52 0.02 -1.19
N GLU A 168 18.44 0.06 -1.96
CA GLU A 168 17.54 -1.07 -2.16
C GLU A 168 17.27 -1.35 -3.65
N ILE A 169 16.82 -2.56 -3.95
CA ILE A 169 16.20 -2.93 -5.22
C ILE A 169 14.71 -3.05 -4.97
N VAL A 170 13.91 -2.49 -5.85
CA VAL A 170 12.46 -2.49 -5.79
C VAL A 170 11.89 -3.31 -6.92
N ILE A 171 11.02 -4.26 -6.58
CA ILE A 171 10.45 -5.24 -7.49
C ILE A 171 8.94 -5.03 -7.51
N TYR A 172 8.39 -4.77 -8.69
CA TYR A 172 6.95 -4.63 -8.93
C TYR A 172 6.42 -5.87 -9.62
N GLY A 173 5.37 -6.46 -9.07
CA GLY A 173 4.75 -7.64 -9.65
C GLY A 173 3.25 -7.65 -9.50
N GLU A 174 2.61 -8.57 -10.19
CA GLU A 174 1.18 -8.81 -10.10
C GLU A 174 0.78 -9.16 -8.66
N PHE A 175 -0.27 -8.51 -8.13
CA PHE A 175 -0.78 -8.77 -6.78
C PHE A 175 -1.06 -10.26 -6.53
N ALA A 176 -1.65 -10.95 -7.52
CA ALA A 176 -1.97 -12.38 -7.43
C ALA A 176 -0.72 -13.27 -7.29
N GLN A 177 0.44 -12.78 -7.70
CA GLN A 177 1.71 -13.50 -7.68
C GLN A 177 2.58 -13.18 -6.45
N ASN A 178 2.06 -12.38 -5.52
CA ASN A 178 2.80 -11.97 -4.32
C ASN A 178 3.48 -13.15 -3.58
N SER A 179 2.76 -14.25 -3.40
CA SER A 179 3.31 -15.42 -2.68
C SER A 179 4.40 -16.15 -3.47
N SER A 180 4.29 -16.21 -4.80
CA SER A 180 5.29 -16.85 -5.67
C SER A 180 6.57 -16.01 -5.71
N ILE A 181 6.44 -14.70 -5.85
CA ILE A 181 7.57 -13.76 -5.84
C ILE A 181 8.28 -13.82 -4.49
N GLN A 182 7.54 -13.72 -3.38
CA GLN A 182 8.12 -13.82 -2.04
C GLN A 182 8.91 -15.12 -1.86
N LYS A 183 8.31 -16.26 -2.24
CA LYS A 183 8.95 -17.57 -2.12
C LYS A 183 10.25 -17.62 -2.94
N TYR A 184 10.23 -17.14 -4.17
CA TYR A 184 11.42 -17.08 -5.01
C TYR A 184 12.54 -16.26 -4.35
N LEU A 185 12.22 -15.07 -3.86
CA LEU A 185 13.19 -14.19 -3.21
C LEU A 185 13.81 -14.86 -1.96
N GLU A 186 12.98 -15.46 -1.10
CA GLU A 186 13.46 -16.18 0.10
C GLU A 186 14.35 -17.38 -0.25
N GLU A 187 13.94 -18.22 -1.22
CA GLU A 187 14.68 -19.43 -1.64
C GLU A 187 16.02 -19.11 -2.30
N ASN A 188 16.12 -17.95 -2.98
CA ASN A 188 17.37 -17.51 -3.61
C ASN A 188 18.22 -16.60 -2.71
N GLY A 189 17.84 -16.46 -1.42
CA GLY A 189 18.63 -15.77 -0.41
C GLY A 189 18.67 -14.26 -0.57
N TYR A 190 17.62 -13.67 -1.17
CA TYR A 190 17.42 -12.22 -1.18
C TYR A 190 16.84 -11.78 0.17
N GLU A 191 17.40 -10.72 0.74
CA GLU A 191 16.92 -10.15 1.98
C GLU A 191 15.76 -9.18 1.70
N ILE A 192 14.52 -9.60 1.97
CA ILE A 192 13.34 -8.74 1.86
C ILE A 192 13.32 -7.79 3.05
N THR A 193 13.45 -6.49 2.80
CA THR A 193 13.42 -5.44 3.83
C THR A 193 12.01 -4.95 4.11
N SER A 194 11.14 -4.91 3.10
CA SER A 194 9.72 -4.60 3.24
C SER A 194 8.91 -5.07 2.03
N SER A 195 7.58 -5.10 2.19
CA SER A 195 6.65 -5.30 1.10
C SER A 195 5.36 -4.52 1.34
N GLU A 196 4.77 -4.03 0.28
CA GLU A 196 3.48 -3.34 0.30
C GLU A 196 2.62 -3.72 -0.92
N PHE A 197 1.32 -3.46 -0.81
CA PHE A 197 0.40 -3.53 -1.94
C PHE A 197 0.06 -2.11 -2.39
N VAL A 198 0.04 -1.89 -3.70
CA VAL A 198 -0.23 -0.59 -4.28
C VAL A 198 -1.25 -0.69 -5.41
N ARG A 199 -1.93 0.41 -5.67
CA ARG A 199 -2.78 0.57 -6.86
C ARG A 199 -2.22 1.70 -7.69
N ILE A 200 -1.70 1.34 -8.86
CA ILE A 200 -1.05 2.26 -9.79
C ILE A 200 -2.09 2.68 -10.82
N PRO A 201 -2.38 3.98 -10.97
CA PRO A 201 -3.35 4.44 -11.95
C PRO A 201 -2.86 4.18 -13.38
N ASN A 202 -3.77 3.73 -14.26
CA ASN A 202 -3.47 3.53 -15.67
C ASN A 202 -3.23 4.86 -16.40
N ASP A 203 -4.00 5.90 -16.03
CA ASP A 203 -3.89 7.25 -16.57
C ASP A 203 -3.83 8.28 -15.46
N LEU A 204 -2.93 9.25 -15.59
CA LEU A 204 -2.80 10.38 -14.68
C LEU A 204 -3.61 11.57 -15.18
N LYS A 205 -4.22 12.30 -14.26
CA LYS A 205 -4.99 13.51 -14.55
C LYS A 205 -4.28 14.73 -14.03
N GLU A 206 -3.98 15.67 -14.93
CA GLU A 206 -3.43 16.97 -14.58
C GLU A 206 -4.48 17.85 -13.89
N VAL A 207 -4.01 18.65 -12.95
CA VAL A 207 -4.84 19.60 -12.19
C VAL A 207 -4.08 20.90 -11.98
N THR A 208 -4.80 22.01 -11.79
CA THR A 208 -4.17 23.27 -11.41
C THR A 208 -3.74 23.23 -9.94
N PRO A 209 -2.81 24.11 -9.49
CA PRO A 209 -2.42 24.21 -8.09
C PRO A 209 -3.60 24.41 -7.12
N GLU A 210 -4.59 25.23 -7.51
CA GLU A 210 -5.78 25.49 -6.69
C GLU A 210 -6.70 24.26 -6.60
N GLN A 211 -6.81 23.51 -7.70
CA GLN A 211 -7.54 22.24 -7.73
C GLN A 211 -6.85 21.20 -6.87
N ARG A 212 -5.53 21.11 -6.95
CA ARG A 212 -4.69 20.21 -6.14
C ARG A 212 -4.95 20.43 -4.65
N GLU A 213 -4.88 21.67 -4.18
CA GLU A 213 -5.14 21.99 -2.75
C GLU A 213 -6.50 21.47 -2.27
N THR A 214 -7.52 21.56 -3.13
CA THR A 214 -8.86 21.06 -2.80
C THR A 214 -8.91 19.52 -2.73
N ILE A 215 -8.21 18.84 -3.65
CA ILE A 215 -8.13 17.38 -3.70
C ILE A 215 -7.33 16.85 -2.51
N GLU A 216 -6.21 17.48 -2.20
CA GLU A 216 -5.35 17.11 -1.08
C GLU A 216 -6.07 17.19 0.27
N LYS A 217 -6.96 18.17 0.46
CA LYS A 217 -7.82 18.25 1.65
C LYS A 217 -8.74 17.03 1.81
N LEU A 218 -9.21 16.44 0.70
CA LEU A 218 -9.98 15.21 0.76
C LEU A 218 -9.08 14.01 1.10
N ILE A 219 -7.93 13.91 0.43
CA ILE A 219 -6.97 12.81 0.67
C ILE A 219 -6.52 12.84 2.13
N GLU A 220 -6.16 14.00 2.67
CA GLU A 220 -5.74 14.16 4.06
C GLU A 220 -6.84 13.70 5.04
N LYS A 221 -8.09 14.11 4.83
CA LYS A 221 -9.22 13.67 5.67
C LYS A 221 -9.44 12.16 5.63
N LEU A 222 -9.26 11.54 4.46
CA LEU A 222 -9.33 10.09 4.32
C LEU A 222 -8.17 9.41 5.05
N GLU A 223 -6.94 9.90 4.87
CA GLU A 223 -5.74 9.35 5.52
C GLU A 223 -5.74 9.52 7.03
N GLU A 224 -6.44 10.53 7.57
CA GLU A 224 -6.62 10.77 8.99
C GLU A 224 -7.57 9.80 9.68
N ASP A 225 -8.48 9.17 8.94
CA ASP A 225 -9.40 8.19 9.51
C ASP A 225 -8.65 6.90 9.90
N GLU A 226 -8.82 6.45 11.13
CA GLU A 226 -8.14 5.28 11.67
C GLU A 226 -8.52 3.97 10.95
N ASP A 227 -9.68 3.92 10.30
CA ASP A 227 -10.12 2.76 9.54
C ASP A 227 -9.54 2.71 8.13
N VAL A 228 -9.03 3.84 7.61
CA VAL A 228 -8.41 3.92 6.29
C VAL A 228 -6.96 3.43 6.33
N GLN A 229 -6.66 2.41 5.53
CA GLN A 229 -5.32 1.86 5.38
C GLN A 229 -4.54 2.59 4.30
N ASN A 230 -5.09 2.65 3.08
CA ASN A 230 -4.46 3.28 1.94
C ASN A 230 -5.45 4.15 1.18
N VAL A 231 -4.95 5.23 0.58
CA VAL A 231 -5.67 6.08 -0.38
C VAL A 231 -4.83 6.15 -1.65
N PHE A 232 -5.44 5.80 -2.77
CA PHE A 232 -4.84 5.86 -4.09
C PHE A 232 -5.66 6.80 -4.97
N HIS A 233 -5.02 7.51 -5.89
CA HIS A 233 -5.68 8.46 -6.77
C HIS A 233 -4.94 8.57 -8.10
N ASN A 234 -5.61 9.11 -9.12
CA ASN A 234 -5.02 9.34 -10.43
C ASN A 234 -4.63 10.80 -10.69
N MET A 235 -4.51 11.62 -9.66
CA MET A 235 -3.97 12.97 -9.80
C MET A 235 -2.47 12.90 -10.13
N LYS A 236 -2.03 13.60 -11.18
CA LYS A 236 -0.61 13.72 -11.52
C LYS A 236 0.12 14.50 -10.42
N GLU A 237 1.21 13.96 -9.90
CA GLU A 237 2.03 14.63 -8.89
C GLU A 237 2.88 15.74 -9.52
N ASP A 238 3.21 16.79 -8.74
CA ASP A 238 4.08 17.87 -9.22
C ASP A 238 5.52 17.34 -9.39
N GLY A 239 6.15 17.70 -10.52
CA GLY A 239 7.53 17.32 -10.82
C GLY A 239 7.68 15.99 -11.59
N ILE A 240 6.57 15.40 -12.03
CA ILE A 240 6.60 14.32 -13.03
C ILE A 240 6.47 14.99 -14.39
N ASP A 241 7.60 15.31 -15.01
CA ASP A 241 7.62 15.73 -16.42
C ASP A 241 7.46 14.48 -17.30
N ASP A 242 6.55 14.55 -18.29
CA ASP A 242 6.30 13.49 -19.28
C ASP A 242 7.46 13.38 -20.32
N ASP A 243 8.65 13.87 -19.99
CA ASP A 243 9.81 13.82 -20.86
C ASP A 243 10.68 12.58 -20.51
N GLU A 244 10.34 11.43 -21.15
CA GLU A 244 11.20 10.60 -22.00
C GLU A 244 10.50 9.29 -22.40
#